data_2d182ca7d3117125ed89ce2633069291
#
_entry.id   2d182ca7d3117125ed89ce2633069291
#
_cell.length_a   1.000
_cell.length_b   1.000
_cell.length_c   1.000
_cell.angle_alpha   90.00
_cell.angle_beta   90.00
_cell.angle_gamma   90.00
#
_symmetry.space_group_name_H-M   'P 1'
#
loop_
_entity.id
_entity.type
_entity.pdbx_description
1 polymer ?
#
loop_
_entity_poly.entity_id
_entity_poly.type
_entity_poly.pdbx_seq_one_letter_code
_entity_poly.pdbx_strand_id
1 'polypeptide(L)'
;MRNFVVETLPHNYSASYPDANFLKVVDSREALQRLAERHRDEFQIPVVGITGSNGKTIVKEWLSQLLSPDMVVTRSPRSYNSQIGVPLSVWLLDEQSEVALFEAGISKPGEMQALRDIIQPTIGVL
;
A
#
# COMPACT_ATOMS: atom_id res chain seq x y z
N MET A 1 11.27 -6.52 17.01
CA MET A 1 11.50 -5.76 15.75
C MET A 1 12.94 -5.27 15.79
N ARG A 2 13.72 -5.51 14.72
CA ARG A 2 15.17 -5.19 14.70
C ARG A 2 15.56 -4.25 13.57
N ASN A 3 14.69 -4.03 12.59
CA ASN A 3 14.97 -3.19 11.44
C ASN A 3 14.06 -1.96 11.44
N PHE A 4 14.64 -0.79 11.29
CA PHE A 4 13.95 0.49 11.35
C PHE A 4 14.34 1.36 10.15
N VAL A 5 13.36 1.99 9.54
CA VAL A 5 13.57 3.06 8.56
C VAL A 5 13.33 4.38 9.28
N VAL A 6 14.31 5.28 9.27
CA VAL A 6 14.28 6.52 10.05
C VAL A 6 14.82 7.70 9.25
N GLU A 7 14.32 8.88 9.50
CA GLU A 7 14.87 10.13 8.94
C GLU A 7 16.03 10.64 9.80
N THR A 8 15.96 10.42 11.11
CA THR A 8 16.99 10.83 12.06
C THR A 8 17.37 9.64 12.93
N LEU A 9 18.66 9.37 13.04
CA LEU A 9 19.16 8.32 13.93
C LEU A 9 18.93 8.73 15.40
N PRO A 10 18.49 7.83 16.27
CA PRO A 10 18.40 8.09 17.70
C PRO A 10 19.79 8.44 18.28
N HIS A 11 19.82 9.28 19.30
CA HIS A 11 21.06 9.57 20.00
C HIS A 11 21.68 8.28 20.58
N ASN A 12 22.98 8.08 20.39
CA ASN A 12 23.71 6.87 20.84
C ASN A 12 23.06 5.55 20.37
N TYR A 13 22.49 5.53 19.15
CA TYR A 13 21.73 4.38 18.65
C TYR A 13 22.50 3.05 18.72
N SER A 14 23.81 3.06 18.46
CA SER A 14 24.64 1.85 18.50
C SER A 14 24.81 1.28 19.90
N ALA A 15 24.87 2.13 20.92
CA ALA A 15 24.98 1.70 22.32
C ALA A 15 23.62 1.36 22.92
N SER A 16 22.57 2.14 22.57
CA SER A 16 21.23 1.94 23.13
C SER A 16 20.44 0.81 22.46
N TYR A 17 20.77 0.48 21.21
CA TYR A 17 20.08 -0.52 20.38
C TYR A 17 21.09 -1.40 19.63
N PRO A 18 21.96 -2.18 20.31
CA PRO A 18 23.06 -2.93 19.68
C PRO A 18 22.59 -3.98 18.67
N ASP A 19 21.38 -4.49 18.82
CA ASP A 19 20.77 -5.52 17.95
C ASP A 19 19.85 -4.94 16.88
N ALA A 20 19.78 -3.61 16.72
CA ALA A 20 18.92 -2.96 15.76
C ALA A 20 19.67 -2.47 14.52
N ASN A 21 19.06 -2.65 13.36
CA ASN A 21 19.50 -2.07 12.11
C ASN A 21 18.70 -0.82 11.80
N PHE A 22 19.37 0.25 11.44
CA PHE A 22 18.75 1.51 11.06
C PHE A 22 19.08 1.85 9.61
N LEU A 23 18.04 1.97 8.78
CA LEU A 23 18.15 2.52 7.44
C LEU A 23 17.75 4.00 7.48
N LYS A 24 18.72 4.89 7.34
CA LYS A 24 18.46 6.32 7.29
C LYS A 24 18.01 6.72 5.89
N VAL A 25 16.90 7.43 5.81
CA VAL A 25 16.27 7.96 4.58
C VAL A 25 16.04 9.46 4.72
N VAL A 26 15.80 10.14 3.60
CA VAL A 26 15.48 11.58 3.58
C VAL A 26 14.01 11.81 3.96
N ASP A 27 13.09 10.98 3.41
CA ASP A 27 11.65 11.04 3.66
C ASP A 27 11.14 9.61 3.86
N SER A 28 10.62 9.33 5.05
CA SER A 28 10.15 7.99 5.44
C SER A 28 8.87 7.59 4.70
N ARG A 29 8.02 8.56 4.32
CA ARG A 29 6.82 8.32 3.53
C ARG A 29 7.18 7.92 2.10
N GLU A 30 8.10 8.64 1.47
CA GLU A 30 8.61 8.30 0.13
C GLU A 30 9.28 6.92 0.14
N ALA A 31 10.08 6.62 1.17
CA ALA A 31 10.70 5.31 1.34
C ALA A 31 9.66 4.19 1.45
N LEU A 32 8.58 4.39 2.22
CA LEU A 32 7.46 3.44 2.33
C LEU A 32 6.78 3.22 0.97
N GLN A 33 6.52 4.30 0.22
CA GLN A 33 5.90 4.24 -1.10
C GLN A 33 6.75 3.47 -2.10
N ARG A 34 8.05 3.74 -2.17
CA ARG A 34 8.99 3.02 -3.05
C ARG A 34 9.13 1.55 -2.69
N LEU A 35 9.15 1.22 -1.41
CA LEU A 35 9.16 -0.17 -0.96
C LEU A 35 7.87 -0.90 -1.37
N ALA A 36 6.72 -0.26 -1.21
CA ALA A 36 5.43 -0.83 -1.61
C ALA A 36 5.32 -1.00 -3.14
N GLU A 37 5.79 -0.02 -3.92
CA GLU A 37 5.88 -0.11 -5.38
C GLU A 37 6.72 -1.32 -5.80
N ARG A 38 7.92 -1.47 -5.20
CA ARG A 38 8.80 -2.61 -5.48
C ARG A 38 8.17 -3.95 -5.08
N HIS A 39 7.49 -4.00 -3.94
CA HIS A 39 6.75 -5.19 -3.53
C HIS A 39 5.62 -5.50 -4.52
N ARG A 40 4.89 -4.49 -5.00
CA ARG A 40 3.82 -4.66 -6.01
C ARG A 40 4.33 -5.28 -7.31
N ASP A 41 5.55 -4.93 -7.74
CA ASP A 41 6.17 -5.48 -8.96
C ASP A 41 6.35 -7.00 -8.96
N GLU A 42 6.37 -7.63 -7.78
CA GLU A 42 6.54 -9.08 -7.64
C GLU A 42 5.26 -9.86 -8.05
N PHE A 43 4.11 -9.18 -8.20
CA PHE A 43 2.80 -9.83 -8.41
C PHE A 43 2.20 -9.49 -9.77
N GLN A 44 1.95 -10.54 -10.59
CA GLN A 44 1.33 -10.43 -11.92
C GLN A 44 -0.15 -10.82 -11.88
N ILE A 45 -0.90 -10.24 -10.96
CA ILE A 45 -2.34 -10.48 -10.76
C ILE A 45 -3.18 -9.29 -11.22
N PRO A 46 -4.48 -9.48 -11.52
CA PRO A 46 -5.40 -8.38 -11.74
C PRO A 46 -5.48 -7.48 -10.49
N VAL A 47 -5.37 -6.17 -10.69
CA VAL A 47 -5.47 -5.18 -9.62
C VAL A 47 -6.51 -4.14 -9.99
N VAL A 48 -7.55 -4.05 -9.17
CA VAL A 48 -8.62 -3.07 -9.30
C VAL A 48 -8.30 -1.86 -8.44
N GLY A 49 -8.04 -0.73 -9.08
CA GLY A 49 -7.92 0.58 -8.43
C GLY A 49 -9.28 1.27 -8.36
N ILE A 50 -9.76 1.57 -7.17
CA ILE A 50 -11.07 2.18 -6.95
C ILE A 50 -10.87 3.61 -6.46
N THR A 51 -11.37 4.59 -7.21
CA THR A 51 -11.31 6.00 -6.85
C THR A 51 -12.70 6.65 -6.91
N GLY A 52 -12.79 7.95 -6.75
CA GLY A 52 -14.05 8.70 -6.75
C GLY A 52 -14.28 9.48 -5.46
N SER A 53 -15.27 10.37 -5.47
CA SER A 53 -15.57 11.25 -4.32
C SER A 53 -16.23 10.50 -3.17
N ASN A 54 -17.15 9.59 -3.48
CA ASN A 54 -17.93 8.82 -2.50
C ASN A 54 -18.02 7.36 -2.92
N GLY A 55 -18.35 6.47 -1.98
CA GLY A 55 -18.70 5.07 -2.26
C GLY A 55 -17.52 4.11 -2.48
N LYS A 56 -16.26 4.57 -2.52
CA LYS A 56 -15.08 3.71 -2.75
C LYS A 56 -15.08 2.47 -1.86
N THR A 57 -15.22 2.64 -0.56
CA THR A 57 -15.20 1.54 0.42
C THR A 57 -16.38 0.59 0.20
N ILE A 58 -17.58 1.13 -0.10
CA ILE A 58 -18.77 0.30 -0.37
C ILE A 58 -18.55 -0.56 -1.61
N VAL A 59 -18.07 0.03 -2.70
CA VAL A 59 -17.79 -0.68 -3.96
C VAL A 59 -16.72 -1.75 -3.74
N LYS A 60 -15.64 -1.42 -3.02
CA LYS A 60 -14.60 -2.39 -2.65
C LYS A 60 -15.17 -3.57 -1.87
N GLU A 61 -15.98 -3.31 -0.85
CA GLU A 61 -16.58 -4.37 -0.02
C GLU A 61 -17.52 -5.27 -0.84
N TRP A 62 -18.34 -4.68 -1.72
CA TRP A 62 -19.22 -5.45 -2.60
C TRP A 62 -18.44 -6.30 -3.60
N LEU A 63 -17.42 -5.73 -4.27
CA LEU A 63 -16.57 -6.50 -5.16
C LEU A 63 -15.86 -7.64 -4.42
N SER A 64 -15.36 -7.37 -3.21
CA SER A 64 -14.75 -8.42 -2.39
C SER A 64 -15.73 -9.54 -2.07
N GLN A 65 -16.97 -9.23 -1.68
CA GLN A 65 -17.99 -10.24 -1.40
C GLN A 65 -18.36 -11.06 -2.64
N LEU A 66 -18.42 -10.43 -3.81
CA LEU A 66 -18.75 -11.10 -5.07
C LEU A 66 -17.62 -12.02 -5.56
N LEU A 67 -16.37 -11.65 -5.34
CA LEU A 67 -15.21 -12.39 -5.85
C LEU A 67 -14.69 -13.47 -4.88
N SER A 68 -14.82 -13.24 -3.56
CA SER A 68 -14.25 -14.13 -2.54
C SER A 68 -14.75 -15.59 -2.57
N PRO A 69 -15.94 -15.95 -3.08
CA PRO A 69 -16.31 -17.35 -3.24
C PRO A 69 -15.44 -18.13 -4.22
N ASP A 70 -14.87 -17.45 -5.23
CA ASP A 70 -14.14 -18.06 -6.34
C ASP A 70 -12.64 -17.73 -6.37
N MET A 71 -12.19 -16.69 -5.64
CA MET A 71 -10.83 -16.15 -5.71
C MET A 71 -10.31 -15.72 -4.35
N VAL A 72 -9.00 -15.81 -4.15
CA VAL A 72 -8.33 -15.21 -2.99
C VAL A 72 -8.15 -13.71 -3.23
N VAL A 73 -8.98 -12.92 -2.54
CA VAL A 73 -9.06 -11.47 -2.70
C VAL A 73 -8.21 -10.76 -1.65
N THR A 74 -7.18 -10.03 -2.08
CA THR A 74 -6.45 -9.09 -1.22
C THR A 74 -7.03 -7.69 -1.40
N ARG A 75 -7.36 -7.00 -0.31
CA ARG A 75 -8.02 -5.68 -0.38
C ARG A 75 -7.53 -4.70 0.67
N SER A 76 -7.67 -3.41 0.39
CA SER A 76 -7.42 -2.36 1.37
C SER A 76 -8.22 -2.60 2.65
N PRO A 77 -7.56 -2.63 3.83
CA PRO A 77 -8.27 -2.69 5.10
C PRO A 77 -9.09 -1.41 5.30
N ARG A 78 -10.35 -1.55 5.72
CA ARG A 78 -11.23 -0.38 5.97
C ARG A 78 -11.17 0.61 4.80
N SER A 79 -10.89 1.89 5.07
CA SER A 79 -10.74 2.97 4.10
C SER A 79 -9.27 3.43 3.93
N TYR A 80 -8.32 2.49 3.90
CA TYR A 80 -6.90 2.79 3.69
C TYR A 80 -6.65 3.22 2.24
N ASN A 81 -6.87 4.51 1.97
CA ASN A 81 -6.85 5.09 0.63
C ASN A 81 -5.89 6.30 0.49
N SER A 82 -5.13 6.64 1.54
CA SER A 82 -4.20 7.76 1.61
C SER A 82 -2.79 7.40 1.14
N GLN A 83 -1.91 8.41 1.11
CA GLN A 83 -0.48 8.27 0.78
C GLN A 83 0.31 7.30 1.69
N ILE A 84 -0.24 6.93 2.84
CA ILE A 84 0.30 5.91 3.76
C ILE A 84 -0.55 4.65 3.72
N GLY A 85 -1.88 4.79 3.68
CA GLY A 85 -2.80 3.66 3.69
C GLY A 85 -2.68 2.76 2.46
N VAL A 86 -2.45 3.34 1.29
CA VAL A 86 -2.26 2.57 0.04
C VAL A 86 -0.99 1.71 0.09
N PRO A 87 0.20 2.24 0.42
CA PRO A 87 1.39 1.41 0.61
C PRO A 87 1.18 0.25 1.59
N LEU A 88 0.54 0.52 2.73
CA LEU A 88 0.24 -0.51 3.73
C LEU A 88 -0.73 -1.57 3.20
N SER A 89 -1.67 -1.19 2.33
CA SER A 89 -2.59 -2.13 1.68
C SER A 89 -1.87 -3.03 0.67
N VAL A 90 -0.96 -2.45 -0.11
CA VAL A 90 -0.16 -3.20 -1.10
C VAL A 90 0.75 -4.23 -0.42
N TRP A 91 1.27 -3.94 0.78
CA TRP A 91 2.05 -4.90 1.58
C TRP A 91 1.28 -6.13 2.03
N LEU A 92 -0.04 -6.19 1.87
CA LEU A 92 -0.85 -7.37 2.15
C LEU A 92 -0.85 -8.39 1.02
N LEU A 93 -0.30 -8.04 -0.16
CA LEU A 93 -0.12 -8.99 -1.25
C LEU A 93 0.85 -10.08 -0.85
N ASP A 94 0.49 -11.30 -1.16
CA ASP A 94 1.29 -12.51 -0.94
C ASP A 94 1.13 -13.50 -2.11
N GLU A 95 1.81 -14.62 -2.04
CA GLU A 95 1.79 -15.67 -3.08
C GLU A 95 0.41 -16.31 -3.28
N GLN A 96 -0.53 -16.14 -2.35
CA GLN A 96 -1.88 -16.67 -2.44
C GLN A 96 -2.86 -15.68 -3.09
N SER A 97 -2.47 -14.41 -3.21
CA SER A 97 -3.31 -13.37 -3.77
C SER A 97 -3.60 -13.61 -5.25
N GLU A 98 -4.88 -13.74 -5.63
CA GLU A 98 -5.32 -13.95 -7.02
C GLU A 98 -5.89 -12.68 -7.65
N VAL A 99 -6.43 -11.78 -6.84
CA VAL A 99 -6.92 -10.46 -7.26
C VAL A 99 -6.74 -9.45 -6.13
N ALA A 100 -6.45 -8.20 -6.48
CA ALA A 100 -6.34 -7.14 -5.50
C ALA A 100 -7.37 -6.01 -5.73
N LEU A 101 -7.92 -5.47 -4.63
CA LEU A 101 -8.87 -4.35 -4.63
C LEU A 101 -8.33 -3.23 -3.76
N PHE A 102 -7.81 -2.17 -4.37
CA PHE A 102 -7.23 -1.05 -3.64
C PHE A 102 -8.00 0.25 -3.86
N GLU A 103 -8.27 0.95 -2.76
CA GLU A 103 -8.84 2.28 -2.80
C GLU A 103 -7.75 3.33 -2.99
N ALA A 104 -7.99 4.32 -3.85
CA ALA A 104 -7.15 5.51 -4.03
C ALA A 104 -7.96 6.76 -3.70
N GLY A 105 -7.60 7.44 -2.63
CA GLY A 105 -8.16 8.72 -2.20
C GLY A 105 -7.15 9.84 -2.37
N ILE A 106 -7.58 10.98 -2.86
CA ILE A 106 -6.76 12.16 -3.01
C ILE A 106 -7.33 13.32 -2.20
N SER A 107 -6.46 14.14 -1.65
CA SER A 107 -6.78 15.41 -1.00
C SER A 107 -6.09 16.60 -1.66
N LYS A 108 -5.05 16.35 -2.45
CA LYS A 108 -4.24 17.38 -3.13
C LYS A 108 -3.92 16.99 -4.56
N PRO A 109 -3.73 17.98 -5.45
CA PRO A 109 -3.22 17.73 -6.80
C PRO A 109 -1.89 16.95 -6.79
N GLY A 110 -1.72 16.02 -7.72
CA GLY A 110 -0.51 15.20 -7.86
C GLY A 110 -0.48 13.91 -7.04
N GLU A 111 -1.30 13.79 -6.00
CA GLU A 111 -1.34 12.58 -5.17
C GLU A 111 -1.80 11.33 -5.93
N MET A 112 -2.70 11.49 -6.90
CA MET A 112 -3.21 10.36 -7.68
C MET A 112 -2.11 9.68 -8.49
N GLN A 113 -1.14 10.45 -9.02
CA GLN A 113 0.00 9.91 -9.75
C GLN A 113 0.82 8.96 -8.87
N ALA A 114 1.17 9.40 -7.65
CA ALA A 114 1.92 8.59 -6.70
C ALA A 114 1.15 7.31 -6.31
N LEU A 115 -0.17 7.40 -6.07
CA LEU A 115 -0.99 6.24 -5.75
C LEU A 115 -1.12 5.27 -6.93
N ARG A 116 -1.25 5.78 -8.16
CA ARG A 116 -1.27 4.98 -9.38
C ARG A 116 0.04 4.18 -9.53
N ASP A 117 1.18 4.83 -9.30
CA ASP A 117 2.49 4.21 -9.47
C ASP A 117 2.71 3.09 -8.43
N ILE A 118 2.17 3.24 -7.22
CA ILE A 118 2.22 2.21 -6.17
C ILE A 118 1.24 1.06 -6.48
N ILE A 119 -0.02 1.36 -6.82
CA ILE A 119 -1.08 0.36 -7.04
C ILE A 119 -0.86 -0.40 -8.35
N GLN A 120 -0.41 0.30 -9.39
CA GLN A 120 -0.29 -0.21 -10.76
C GLN A 120 -1.56 -0.96 -11.21
N PRO A 121 -2.71 -0.27 -11.23
CA PRO A 121 -3.99 -0.92 -11.50
C PRO A 121 -4.06 -1.42 -12.94
N THR A 122 -4.61 -2.61 -13.13
CA THR A 122 -4.97 -3.18 -14.44
C THR A 122 -6.41 -2.84 -14.82
N ILE A 123 -7.24 -2.53 -13.81
CA ILE A 123 -8.65 -2.16 -13.95
C ILE A 123 -8.91 -0.93 -13.09
N GLY A 124 -9.56 0.08 -13.67
CA GLY A 124 -9.97 1.29 -12.94
C GLY A 124 -11.48 1.30 -12.72
N VAL A 125 -11.92 1.67 -11.51
CA VAL A 125 -13.33 1.93 -11.15
C VAL A 125 -13.43 3.37 -10.63
N LEU A 126 -14.37 4.14 -11.22
CA LEU A 126 -14.59 5.54 -10.90
C LEU A 126 -16.04 5.77 -10.49
#